data_ea01f432cb9a7329bc788cbc55ab51ba
#
_entry.id   ea01f432cb9a7329bc788cbc55ab51ba
#
_cell.length_a   1.000
_cell.length_b   1.000
_cell.length_c   1.000
_cell.angle_alpha   90.00
_cell.angle_beta   90.00
_cell.angle_gamma   90.00
#
_symmetry.space_group_name_H-M   'P 1'
#
loop_
_entity.id
_entity.type
_entity.pdbx_description
1 polymer ?
#
loop_
_entity_poly.entity_id
_entity_poly.type
_entity_poly.pdbx_seq_one_letter_code
_entity_poly.pdbx_strand_id
1 'polypeptide(L)'
;MAFRLVEIDAGLVSETLLTDAPELLADVVLACKHLYSTVEAFKPWICYLAEVNGSIVGTCGFKGPPSNGRAEIAYFTFPGNESRGIATKMGRSLIEMAKLSDQTIQIVAQTLPDRNASHRVLEKLGFRPSATIQHVDDGEVLEWIFEPA
;
A
#
# COMPACT_ATOMS: atom_id res chain seq x y z
N MET A 1 -13.59 7.63 -13.20
CA MET A 1 -12.16 7.84 -13.44
C MET A 1 -11.47 6.50 -13.72
N ALA A 2 -10.54 6.49 -14.66
CA ALA A 2 -9.82 5.29 -15.02
C ALA A 2 -8.65 5.08 -14.03
N PHE A 3 -8.82 4.11 -13.15
CA PHE A 3 -7.84 3.75 -12.12
C PHE A 3 -7.23 2.39 -12.41
N ARG A 4 -5.91 2.28 -12.30
CA ARG A 4 -5.25 0.98 -12.35
C ARG A 4 -3.97 0.99 -11.51
N LEU A 5 -3.49 -0.20 -11.14
CA LEU A 5 -2.20 -0.37 -10.50
C LEU A 5 -1.17 -0.81 -11.53
N VAL A 6 0.00 -0.19 -11.46
CA VAL A 6 1.15 -0.51 -12.31
C VAL A 6 2.20 -1.17 -11.43
N GLU A 7 2.65 -2.37 -11.81
CA GLU A 7 3.64 -3.11 -11.02
C GLU A 7 4.98 -2.38 -11.04
N ILE A 8 5.62 -2.29 -9.87
CA ILE A 8 6.99 -1.84 -9.78
C ILE A 8 7.87 -3.08 -9.83
N ASP A 9 8.50 -3.30 -10.99
CA ASP A 9 9.37 -4.44 -11.18
C ASP A 9 10.78 -4.11 -10.68
N ALA A 10 11.51 -5.12 -10.18
CA ALA A 10 12.84 -4.96 -9.60
C ALA A 10 13.89 -4.36 -10.54
N GLY A 11 13.64 -4.35 -11.83
CA GLY A 11 14.58 -3.82 -12.82
C GLY A 11 14.13 -2.58 -13.57
N LEU A 12 12.84 -2.29 -13.66
CA LEU A 12 12.36 -1.29 -14.61
C LEU A 12 11.07 -0.62 -14.14
N VAL A 13 11.19 0.65 -13.80
CA VAL A 13 10.06 1.55 -13.93
C VAL A 13 10.25 2.25 -15.27
N SER A 14 9.26 2.17 -16.14
CA SER A 14 9.31 2.83 -17.44
C SER A 14 9.55 4.33 -17.26
N GLU A 15 10.53 4.88 -17.96
CA GLU A 15 10.84 6.31 -17.93
C GLU A 15 9.72 7.17 -18.51
N THR A 16 8.70 6.56 -19.10
CA THR A 16 7.58 7.25 -19.74
C THR A 16 6.38 7.47 -18.82
N LEU A 17 6.50 7.19 -17.52
CA LEU A 17 5.42 7.40 -16.57
C LEU A 17 5.17 8.90 -16.38
N LEU A 18 3.91 9.30 -16.56
CA LEU A 18 3.49 10.67 -16.35
C LEU A 18 3.16 10.89 -14.87
N THR A 19 3.67 11.98 -14.31
CA THR A 19 3.38 12.36 -12.93
C THR A 19 3.62 13.85 -12.72
N ASP A 20 2.85 14.45 -11.82
CA ASP A 20 3.06 15.82 -11.37
C ASP A 20 4.10 15.90 -10.24
N ALA A 21 4.57 14.74 -9.75
CA ALA A 21 5.52 14.65 -8.64
C ALA A 21 6.70 13.74 -9.01
N PRO A 22 7.56 14.14 -9.99
CA PRO A 22 8.61 13.25 -10.45
C PRO A 22 9.66 12.90 -9.41
N GLU A 23 9.98 13.82 -8.50
CA GLU A 23 10.93 13.54 -7.41
C GLU A 23 10.36 12.52 -6.43
N LEU A 24 9.09 12.64 -6.10
CA LEU A 24 8.41 11.72 -5.22
C LEU A 24 8.31 10.33 -5.87
N LEU A 25 8.03 10.27 -7.16
CA LEU A 25 8.01 9.01 -7.90
C LEU A 25 9.38 8.33 -7.85
N ALA A 26 10.45 9.10 -8.03
CA ALA A 26 11.81 8.57 -7.94
C ALA A 26 12.12 8.02 -6.54
N ASP A 27 11.70 8.73 -5.51
CA ASP A 27 11.86 8.29 -4.11
C ASP A 27 11.12 6.99 -3.83
N VAL A 28 9.89 6.86 -4.36
CA VAL A 28 9.08 5.66 -4.23
C VAL A 28 9.75 4.46 -4.89
N VAL A 29 10.28 4.65 -6.10
CA VAL A 29 10.98 3.58 -6.83
C VAL A 29 12.22 3.15 -6.07
N LEU A 30 12.98 4.09 -5.52
CA LEU A 30 14.17 3.78 -4.73
C LEU A 30 13.81 3.00 -3.45
N ALA A 31 12.77 3.42 -2.75
CA ALA A 31 12.29 2.72 -1.56
C ALA A 31 11.83 1.29 -1.90
N CYS A 32 11.19 1.10 -3.03
CA CYS A 32 10.76 -0.20 -3.51
C CYS A 32 11.96 -1.11 -3.80
N LYS A 33 12.98 -0.59 -4.46
CA LYS A 33 14.21 -1.34 -4.71
C LYS A 33 14.87 -1.76 -3.42
N HIS A 34 14.89 -0.87 -2.42
CA HIS A 34 15.45 -1.19 -1.11
C HIS A 34 14.66 -2.33 -0.45
N LEU A 35 13.33 -2.26 -0.47
CA LEU A 35 12.50 -3.33 0.07
C LEU A 35 12.79 -4.66 -0.63
N TYR A 36 12.88 -4.68 -1.96
CA TYR A 36 13.16 -5.88 -2.74
C TYR A 36 14.54 -6.45 -2.49
N SER A 37 15.47 -5.68 -1.92
CA SER A 37 16.76 -6.18 -1.50
C SER A 37 16.72 -6.91 -0.16
N THR A 38 15.65 -6.73 0.61
CA THR A 38 15.50 -7.31 1.95
C THR A 38 14.48 -8.44 2.03
N VAL A 39 13.56 -8.53 1.07
CA VAL A 39 12.54 -9.57 1.02
C VAL A 39 12.53 -10.22 -0.35
N GLU A 40 12.14 -11.50 -0.41
CA GLU A 40 11.94 -12.18 -1.68
C GLU A 40 10.59 -11.73 -2.28
N ALA A 41 10.65 -10.79 -3.22
CA ALA A 41 9.45 -10.21 -3.81
C ALA A 41 8.96 -11.06 -4.99
N PHE A 42 7.69 -11.46 -4.94
CA PHE A 42 7.02 -12.16 -6.04
C PHE A 42 5.52 -11.80 -6.02
N LYS A 43 4.90 -11.83 -7.20
CA LYS A 43 3.50 -11.42 -7.36
C LYS A 43 2.54 -12.29 -6.54
N PRO A 44 1.51 -11.72 -5.95
CA PRO A 44 1.13 -10.30 -5.96
C PRO A 44 1.80 -9.46 -4.87
N TRP A 45 2.72 -10.04 -4.09
CA TRP A 45 3.31 -9.48 -2.87
C TRP A 45 4.43 -8.48 -3.18
N ILE A 46 4.12 -7.51 -4.05
CA ILE A 46 5.05 -6.51 -4.55
C ILE A 46 4.47 -5.10 -4.33
N CYS A 47 5.21 -4.10 -4.80
CA CYS A 47 4.78 -2.70 -4.78
C CYS A 47 4.17 -2.32 -6.12
N TYR A 48 3.25 -1.36 -6.07
CA TYR A 48 2.51 -0.88 -7.23
C TYR A 48 2.48 0.65 -7.24
N LEU A 49 2.36 1.22 -8.42
CA LEU A 49 2.03 2.62 -8.60
C LEU A 49 0.54 2.73 -8.92
N ALA A 50 -0.11 3.75 -8.39
CA ALA A 50 -1.50 4.02 -8.71
C ALA A 50 -1.56 5.03 -9.85
N GLU A 51 -2.23 4.66 -10.93
CA GLU A 51 -2.41 5.51 -12.11
C GLU A 51 -3.88 5.88 -12.24
N VAL A 52 -4.14 7.16 -12.43
CA VAL A 52 -5.49 7.68 -12.69
C VAL A 52 -5.42 8.52 -13.96
N ASN A 53 -6.20 8.12 -14.95
CA ASN A 53 -6.28 8.83 -16.25
C ASN A 53 -4.90 9.10 -16.86
N GLY A 54 -4.00 8.13 -16.76
CA GLY A 54 -2.66 8.22 -17.33
C GLY A 54 -1.58 8.88 -16.46
N SER A 55 -1.94 9.39 -15.28
CA SER A 55 -0.98 10.02 -14.36
C SER A 55 -0.78 9.19 -13.10
N ILE A 56 0.47 9.09 -12.65
CA ILE A 56 0.79 8.42 -11.39
C ILE A 56 0.46 9.36 -10.23
N VAL A 57 -0.41 8.90 -9.35
CA VAL A 57 -0.96 9.73 -8.26
C VAL A 57 -0.75 9.13 -6.87
N GLY A 58 -0.09 7.98 -6.79
CA GLY A 58 0.16 7.33 -5.51
C GLY A 58 0.91 6.03 -5.67
N THR A 59 1.14 5.39 -4.55
CA THR A 59 1.80 4.08 -4.48
C THR A 59 1.15 3.23 -3.40
N CYS A 60 1.20 1.93 -3.58
CA CYS A 60 0.71 0.98 -2.58
C CYS A 60 1.40 -0.36 -2.77
N GLY A 61 1.21 -1.26 -1.83
CA GLY A 61 1.76 -2.60 -1.97
C GLY A 61 1.75 -3.38 -0.67
N PHE A 62 2.47 -4.47 -0.71
CA PHE A 62 2.67 -5.34 0.45
C PHE A 62 4.09 -5.14 0.95
N LYS A 63 4.27 -5.21 2.27
CA LYS A 63 5.60 -5.09 2.88
C LYS A 63 6.39 -6.39 2.80
N GLY A 64 6.06 -7.25 1.86
CA GLY A 64 6.69 -8.52 1.58
C GLY A 64 5.66 -9.63 1.45
N PRO A 65 6.11 -10.86 1.15
CA PRO A 65 5.23 -12.02 1.12
C PRO A 65 4.63 -12.30 2.50
N PRO A 66 3.51 -13.04 2.57
CA PRO A 66 2.91 -13.38 3.86
C PRO A 66 3.91 -14.07 4.78
N SER A 67 3.86 -13.69 6.05
CA SER A 67 4.64 -14.30 7.12
C SER A 67 3.70 -14.66 8.26
N ASN A 68 3.76 -15.90 8.74
CA ASN A 68 2.87 -16.40 9.78
C ASN A 68 1.38 -16.22 9.45
N GLY A 69 1.03 -16.39 8.18
CA GLY A 69 -0.35 -16.25 7.71
C GLY A 69 -0.85 -14.80 7.60
N ARG A 70 0.05 -13.83 7.69
CA ARG A 70 -0.31 -12.40 7.70
C ARG A 70 0.41 -11.66 6.57
N ALA A 71 -0.28 -10.73 5.94
CA ALA A 71 0.30 -9.84 4.93
C ALA A 71 -0.02 -8.40 5.31
N GLU A 72 0.98 -7.56 5.32
CA GLU A 72 0.82 -6.15 5.66
C GLU A 72 0.75 -5.30 4.40
N ILE A 73 -0.29 -4.47 4.31
CA ILE A 73 -0.45 -3.51 3.21
C ILE A 73 0.01 -2.12 3.63
N ALA A 74 0.42 -1.35 2.63
CA ALA A 74 0.72 0.05 2.78
C ALA A 74 0.22 0.80 1.54
N TYR A 75 -0.16 2.06 1.70
CA TYR A 75 -0.59 2.91 0.59
C TYR A 75 -0.26 4.36 0.91
N PHE A 76 -0.02 5.12 -0.14
CA PHE A 76 0.30 6.54 -0.01
C PHE A 76 -0.21 7.29 -1.24
N THR A 77 -1.07 8.27 -1.03
CA THR A 77 -1.57 9.14 -2.09
C THR A 77 -0.64 10.34 -2.22
N PHE A 78 -0.18 10.63 -3.44
CA PHE A 78 0.70 11.77 -3.67
C PHE A 78 -0.01 13.07 -3.34
N PRO A 79 0.71 14.07 -2.75
CA PRO A 79 0.13 15.36 -2.40
C PRO A 79 -0.60 16.01 -3.58
N GLY A 80 -1.75 16.61 -3.31
CA GLY A 80 -2.61 17.20 -4.31
C GLY A 80 -3.65 16.26 -4.88
N ASN A 81 -3.59 14.97 -4.53
CA ASN A 81 -4.54 13.95 -5.02
C ASN A 81 -5.40 13.37 -3.91
N GLU A 82 -5.32 13.90 -2.71
CA GLU A 82 -6.12 13.46 -1.56
C GLU A 82 -7.59 13.78 -1.79
N SER A 83 -8.45 13.09 -1.05
CA SER A 83 -9.91 13.29 -1.07
C SER A 83 -10.57 12.93 -2.40
N ARG A 84 -9.91 12.11 -3.22
CA ARG A 84 -10.45 11.60 -4.50
C ARG A 84 -10.79 10.11 -4.44
N GLY A 85 -10.69 9.50 -3.26
CA GLY A 85 -10.96 8.07 -3.10
C GLY A 85 -9.83 7.15 -3.57
N ILE A 86 -8.66 7.69 -3.89
CA ILE A 86 -7.53 6.92 -4.43
C ILE A 86 -7.01 5.93 -3.39
N ALA A 87 -6.82 6.36 -2.14
CA ALA A 87 -6.35 5.47 -1.08
C ALA A 87 -7.30 4.29 -0.86
N THR A 88 -8.61 4.54 -0.89
CA THR A 88 -9.62 3.49 -0.75
C THR A 88 -9.53 2.50 -1.93
N LYS A 89 -9.35 3.00 -3.14
CA LYS A 89 -9.20 2.15 -4.33
C LYS A 89 -7.92 1.31 -4.26
N MET A 90 -6.82 1.90 -3.83
CA MET A 90 -5.56 1.18 -3.64
C MET A 90 -5.74 0.05 -2.62
N GLY A 91 -6.26 0.37 -1.44
CA GLY A 91 -6.47 -0.62 -0.39
C GLY A 91 -7.40 -1.75 -0.83
N ARG A 92 -8.49 -1.42 -1.50
CA ARG A 92 -9.44 -2.42 -2.00
C ARG A 92 -8.78 -3.37 -3.00
N SER A 93 -7.97 -2.83 -3.91
CA SER A 93 -7.24 -3.65 -4.88
C SER A 93 -6.26 -4.61 -4.21
N LEU A 94 -5.54 -4.14 -3.19
CA LEU A 94 -4.61 -5.00 -2.45
C LEU A 94 -5.35 -6.12 -1.70
N ILE A 95 -6.47 -5.80 -1.08
CA ILE A 95 -7.30 -6.80 -0.39
C ILE A 95 -7.76 -7.87 -1.38
N GLU A 96 -8.24 -7.47 -2.55
CA GLU A 96 -8.70 -8.41 -3.57
C GLU A 96 -7.57 -9.31 -4.05
N MET A 97 -6.39 -8.74 -4.33
CA MET A 97 -5.24 -9.54 -4.76
C MET A 97 -4.83 -10.56 -3.71
N ALA A 98 -4.78 -10.15 -2.44
CA ALA A 98 -4.41 -11.05 -1.35
C ALA A 98 -5.42 -12.20 -1.21
N LYS A 99 -6.70 -11.89 -1.24
CA LYS A 99 -7.76 -12.90 -1.08
C LYS A 99 -7.85 -13.85 -2.27
N LEU A 100 -7.52 -13.38 -3.48
CA LEU A 100 -7.43 -14.25 -4.65
C LEU A 100 -6.25 -15.22 -4.55
N SER A 101 -5.16 -14.80 -3.92
CA SER A 101 -4.01 -15.68 -3.71
C SER A 101 -4.25 -16.72 -2.62
N ASP A 102 -4.85 -16.29 -1.51
CA ASP A 102 -5.13 -17.17 -0.37
C ASP A 102 -6.18 -16.50 0.52
N GLN A 103 -7.38 -17.05 0.56
CA GLN A 103 -8.49 -16.51 1.34
C GLN A 103 -8.25 -16.56 2.84
N THR A 104 -7.32 -17.39 3.30
CA THR A 104 -7.04 -17.56 4.73
C THR A 104 -6.06 -16.53 5.28
N ILE A 105 -5.40 -15.76 4.40
CA ILE A 105 -4.42 -14.75 4.83
C ILE A 105 -5.12 -13.64 5.63
N GLN A 106 -4.54 -13.33 6.79
CA GLN A 106 -4.94 -12.17 7.57
C GLN A 106 -4.24 -10.93 7.00
N ILE A 107 -5.03 -9.94 6.60
CA ILE A 107 -4.50 -8.70 6.04
C ILE A 107 -4.43 -7.67 7.15
N VAL A 108 -3.27 -7.04 7.32
CA VAL A 108 -3.04 -6.06 8.37
C VAL A 108 -2.50 -4.76 7.77
N ALA A 109 -2.62 -3.68 8.52
CA ALA A 109 -2.08 -2.38 8.17
C ALA A 109 -1.64 -1.66 9.45
N GLN A 110 -0.71 -0.71 9.33
CA GLN A 110 -0.25 0.08 10.45
C GLN A 110 -0.46 1.56 10.18
N THR A 111 -0.82 2.30 11.21
CA THR A 111 -0.97 3.76 11.16
C THR A 111 -0.33 4.36 12.39
N LEU A 112 -0.09 5.68 12.36
CA LEU A 112 0.20 6.43 13.58
C LEU A 112 -1.03 6.36 14.50
N PRO A 113 -0.84 6.43 15.84
CA PRO A 113 -1.95 6.25 16.77
C PRO A 113 -3.00 7.36 16.71
N ASP A 114 -2.58 8.56 16.37
CA ASP A 114 -3.49 9.71 16.32
C ASP A 114 -4.45 9.61 15.13
N ARG A 115 -5.71 9.94 15.35
CA ARG A 115 -6.72 9.86 14.31
C ARG A 115 -6.35 10.75 13.13
N ASN A 116 -6.37 10.17 11.93
CA ASN A 116 -6.01 10.84 10.69
C ASN A 116 -6.79 10.25 9.50
N ALA A 117 -6.46 10.71 8.29
CA ALA A 117 -7.15 10.26 7.08
C ALA A 117 -7.01 8.74 6.86
N SER A 118 -5.85 8.16 7.21
CA SER A 118 -5.63 6.71 7.08
C SER A 118 -6.60 5.89 7.92
N HIS A 119 -6.94 6.36 9.12
CA HIS A 119 -7.92 5.67 9.98
C HIS A 119 -9.28 5.58 9.27
N ARG A 120 -9.73 6.68 8.66
CA ARG A 120 -11.01 6.70 7.94
C ARG A 120 -11.01 5.76 6.73
N VAL A 121 -9.90 5.72 6.00
CA VAL A 121 -9.76 4.82 4.86
C VAL A 121 -9.84 3.37 5.31
N LEU A 122 -9.12 3.00 6.37
CA LEU A 122 -9.12 1.63 6.89
C LEU A 122 -10.49 1.22 7.42
N GLU A 123 -11.17 2.10 8.16
CA GLU A 123 -12.53 1.84 8.63
C GLU A 123 -13.48 1.59 7.45
N LYS A 124 -13.37 2.40 6.41
CA LYS A 124 -14.20 2.29 5.20
C LYS A 124 -13.95 0.99 4.45
N LEU A 125 -12.71 0.48 4.47
CA LEU A 125 -12.36 -0.77 3.82
C LEU A 125 -12.78 -2.01 4.61
N GLY A 126 -13.09 -1.87 5.89
CA GLY A 126 -13.49 -2.98 6.74
C GLY A 126 -12.40 -3.43 7.71
N PHE A 127 -11.41 -2.61 7.96
CA PHE A 127 -10.41 -2.88 8.99
C PHE A 127 -10.88 -2.40 10.36
N ARG A 128 -10.37 -3.05 11.40
CA ARG A 128 -10.59 -2.65 12.79
C ARG A 128 -9.27 -2.52 13.52
N PRO A 129 -9.12 -1.54 14.46
CA PRO A 129 -7.94 -1.47 15.31
C PRO A 129 -7.80 -2.75 16.12
N SER A 130 -6.59 -3.27 16.19
CA SER A 130 -6.30 -4.54 16.88
C SER A 130 -5.34 -4.38 18.05
N ALA A 131 -4.22 -3.69 17.85
CA ALA A 131 -3.18 -3.60 18.85
C ALA A 131 -2.34 -2.35 18.66
N THR A 132 -1.70 -1.92 19.75
CA THR A 132 -0.66 -0.91 19.70
C THR A 132 0.69 -1.62 19.72
N ILE A 133 1.59 -1.27 18.80
CA ILE A 133 2.88 -1.93 18.61
C ILE A 133 3.98 -0.89 18.72
N GLN A 134 5.09 -1.23 19.36
CA GLN A 134 6.29 -0.42 19.34
C GLN A 134 7.10 -0.74 18.10
N HIS A 135 7.24 0.24 17.21
CA HIS A 135 8.02 0.10 15.99
C HIS A 135 9.41 0.69 16.23
N VAL A 136 10.45 0.01 15.73
CA VAL A 136 11.85 0.42 15.98
C VAL A 136 12.11 1.84 15.49
N ASP A 137 11.56 2.20 14.33
CA ASP A 137 11.82 3.49 13.68
C ASP A 137 10.74 4.54 13.97
N ASP A 138 9.47 4.11 14.03
CA ASP A 138 8.32 5.02 14.08
C ASP A 138 7.73 5.21 15.48
N GLY A 139 8.26 4.51 16.47
CA GLY A 139 7.73 4.54 17.83
C GLY A 139 6.42 3.74 17.91
N GLU A 140 5.43 4.30 18.60
CA GLU A 140 4.14 3.64 18.77
C GLU A 140 3.33 3.72 17.50
N VAL A 141 2.85 2.56 17.01
CA VAL A 141 1.94 2.46 15.85
C VAL A 141 0.71 1.65 16.23
N LEU A 142 -0.40 1.94 15.56
CA LEU A 142 -1.65 1.21 15.71
C LEU A 142 -1.75 0.18 14.59
N GLU A 143 -1.94 -1.08 14.96
CA GLU A 143 -2.17 -2.16 14.00
C GLU A 143 -3.66 -2.33 13.74
N TRP A 144 -4.01 -2.51 12.49
CA TRP A 144 -5.37 -2.74 12.02
C TRP A 144 -5.45 -4.10 11.35
N ILE A 145 -6.57 -4.79 11.53
CA ILE A 145 -6.85 -6.09 10.93
C ILE A 145 -8.09 -5.97 10.06
N PHE A 146 -8.02 -6.55 8.85
CA PHE A 146 -9.16 -6.60 7.94
C PHE A 146 -10.17 -7.63 8.48
N GLU A 147 -11.32 -7.15 8.92
CA GLU A 147 -12.43 -7.97 9.40
C GLU A 147 -13.73 -7.32 8.94
N PRO A 148 -14.13 -7.51 7.69
CA PRO A 148 -15.37 -6.94 7.20
C PRO A 148 -16.56 -7.60 7.90
N ALA A 149 -17.58 -6.80 8.22
CA ALA A 149 -18.79 -7.28 8.86
C ALA A 149 -19.60 -8.20 7.94
#